data_26d34b202ea60e8a47ca26c0d05ef187
#
_entry.id   26d34b202ea60e8a47ca26c0d05ef187
#
_cell.length_a   1.000
_cell.length_b   1.000
_cell.length_c   1.000
_cell.angle_alpha   90.00
_cell.angle_beta   90.00
_cell.angle_gamma   90.00
#
_symmetry.space_group_name_H-M   'P 1'
#
loop_
_entity.id
_entity.type
_entity.pdbx_description
1 polymer ?
#
loop_
_entity_poly.entity_id
_entity_poly.type
_entity_poly.pdbx_seq_one_letter_code
_entity_poly.pdbx_strand_id
1 'polypeptide(L)' 'SPVRPQADAPCFEIAFVTEDVSGALQRALDAGCRLMQAPETMSWGQTVAYVADANGFLVELCSPMS' A
#
# COMPACT_ATOMS: atom_id res chain seq x y z
N SER A 1 -7.26 3.70 4.84
CA SER A 1 -6.44 4.57 5.58
C SER A 1 -6.49 5.96 5.03
N PRO A 2 -6.92 6.83 5.80
CA PRO A 2 -6.97 8.20 5.34
C PRO A 2 -5.57 8.75 5.22
N VAL A 3 -5.38 9.35 4.11
CA VAL A 3 -4.16 10.06 3.89
C VAL A 3 -4.22 11.35 4.64
N ARG A 4 -3.31 11.54 5.50
CA ARG A 4 -3.26 12.78 6.18
C ARG A 4 -2.50 13.76 5.42
N PRO A 5 -3.07 14.88 5.14
CA PRO A 5 -2.37 15.91 4.42
C PRO A 5 -1.32 16.49 5.31
N GLN A 6 -0.17 16.02 5.18
CA GLN A 6 0.94 16.56 5.89
C GLN A 6 1.45 17.68 5.06
N ALA A 7 1.07 18.84 5.37
CA ALA A 7 1.32 19.97 4.50
C ALA A 7 2.79 20.12 4.16
N ASP A 8 3.64 19.78 5.09
CA ASP A 8 5.06 19.91 4.85
C ASP A 8 5.73 18.61 4.49
N ALA A 9 4.98 17.54 4.33
CA ALA A 9 5.56 16.26 3.98
C ALA A 9 5.67 16.15 2.47
N PRO A 10 6.81 15.81 1.96
CA PRO A 10 6.98 15.71 0.52
C PRO A 10 6.48 14.41 -0.07
N CYS A 11 6.20 13.41 0.72
CA CYS A 11 5.83 12.13 0.19
C CYS A 11 4.33 12.01 0.08
N PHE A 12 3.90 11.23 -0.90
CA PHE A 12 2.49 11.00 -1.14
C PHE A 12 2.18 9.55 -0.85
N GLU A 13 0.98 9.31 -0.42
CA GLU A 13 0.50 7.96 -0.19
C GLU A 13 -0.68 7.72 -1.10
N ILE A 14 -0.59 6.68 -1.91
CA ILE A 14 -1.65 6.32 -2.83
C ILE A 14 -2.20 4.98 -2.36
N ALA A 15 -3.51 4.91 -2.22
CA ALA A 15 -4.16 3.66 -1.84
C ALA A 15 -4.68 2.97 -3.08
N PHE A 16 -4.38 1.68 -3.21
CA PHE A 16 -4.81 0.87 -4.33
C PHE A 16 -5.63 -0.28 -3.79
N VAL A 17 -6.91 -0.31 -4.10
CA VAL A 17 -7.84 -1.31 -3.58
C VAL A 17 -7.87 -2.49 -4.54
N THR A 18 -7.68 -3.69 -4.00
CA THR A 18 -7.68 -4.89 -4.81
C THR A 18 -8.17 -6.06 -3.95
N GLU A 19 -8.86 -6.99 -4.58
CA GLU A 19 -9.27 -8.20 -3.90
C GLU A 19 -8.14 -9.19 -3.77
N ASP A 20 -7.03 -8.96 -4.46
CA ASP A 20 -5.88 -9.84 -4.42
C ASP A 20 -4.66 -9.05 -4.00
N VAL A 21 -4.58 -8.76 -2.72
CA VAL A 21 -3.47 -7.97 -2.19
C VAL A 21 -2.14 -8.68 -2.41
N SER A 22 -2.11 -9.99 -2.21
CA SER A 22 -0.86 -10.74 -2.39
C SER A 22 -0.38 -10.69 -3.83
N GLY A 23 -1.30 -10.85 -4.78
CA GLY A 23 -0.92 -10.78 -6.18
C GLY A 23 -0.48 -9.38 -6.58
N ALA A 24 -1.17 -8.37 -6.09
CA ALA A 24 -0.78 -7.00 -6.38
C ALA A 24 0.60 -6.70 -5.79
N LEU A 25 0.85 -7.20 -4.58
CA LEU A 25 2.15 -7.02 -3.96
C LEU A 25 3.24 -7.68 -4.79
N GLN A 26 2.99 -8.90 -5.25
CA GLN A 26 4.00 -9.59 -6.04
C GLN A 26 4.30 -8.83 -7.32
N ARG A 27 3.26 -8.32 -7.98
CA ARG A 27 3.47 -7.55 -9.20
C ARG A 27 4.24 -6.28 -8.93
N ALA A 28 3.98 -5.64 -7.81
CA ALA A 28 4.72 -4.43 -7.44
C ALA A 28 6.20 -4.74 -7.20
N LEU A 29 6.47 -5.82 -6.50
CA LEU A 29 7.85 -6.20 -6.24
C LEU A 29 8.56 -6.58 -7.53
N ASP A 30 7.86 -7.29 -8.43
CA ASP A 30 8.44 -7.64 -9.72
C ASP A 30 8.75 -6.39 -10.54
N ALA A 31 8.00 -5.33 -10.34
CA ALA A 31 8.21 -4.08 -11.06
C ALA A 31 9.30 -3.21 -10.42
N GLY A 32 9.90 -3.66 -9.33
CA GLY A 32 11.00 -2.93 -8.73
C GLY A 32 10.66 -2.16 -7.48
N CYS A 33 9.44 -2.27 -6.99
CA CYS A 33 9.08 -1.61 -5.74
C CYS A 33 9.71 -2.34 -4.57
N ARG A 34 9.86 -1.63 -3.46
CA ARG A 34 10.40 -2.22 -2.26
C ARG A 34 9.27 -2.50 -1.28
N LEU A 35 9.36 -3.63 -0.61
CA LEU A 35 8.39 -3.99 0.40
C LEU A 35 8.62 -3.14 1.65
N MET A 36 7.59 -2.41 2.04
CA MET A 36 7.66 -1.59 3.25
C MET A 36 6.93 -2.26 4.40
N GLN A 37 5.82 -2.92 4.10
CA GLN A 37 5.09 -3.66 5.12
C GLN A 37 4.39 -4.84 4.45
N ALA A 38 4.65 -6.03 4.96
CA ALA A 38 4.01 -7.24 4.44
C ALA A 38 2.50 -7.19 4.71
N PRO A 39 1.72 -7.93 3.93
CA PRO A 39 0.27 -7.94 4.13
C PRO A 39 -0.09 -8.30 5.56
N GLU A 40 -1.00 -7.54 6.12
CA GLU A 40 -1.44 -7.73 7.48
C GLU A 40 -2.93 -7.48 7.53
N THR A 41 -3.65 -8.38 8.19
CA THR A 41 -5.09 -8.22 8.35
C THR A 41 -5.37 -7.33 9.55
N MET A 42 -6.07 -6.26 9.31
CA MET A 42 -6.41 -5.31 10.35
C MET A 42 -7.57 -5.81 11.19
N SER A 43 -7.79 -5.17 12.32
CA SER A 43 -8.85 -5.59 13.23
C SER A 43 -10.23 -5.49 12.60
N TRP A 44 -10.39 -4.63 11.61
CA TRP A 44 -11.68 -4.50 10.92
C TRP A 44 -11.79 -5.42 9.71
N GLY A 45 -10.83 -6.30 9.51
CA GLY A 45 -10.93 -7.36 8.49
C GLY A 45 -10.27 -7.05 7.17
N GLN A 46 -9.76 -5.87 6.99
CA GLN A 46 -9.10 -5.47 5.76
C GLN A 46 -7.65 -5.90 5.77
N THR A 47 -7.16 -6.38 4.65
CA THR A 47 -5.74 -6.72 4.51
C THR A 47 -5.03 -5.55 3.86
N VAL A 48 -3.91 -5.16 4.44
CA VAL A 48 -3.17 -3.98 4.02
C VAL A 48 -1.70 -4.32 3.89
N ALA A 49 -1.08 -3.82 2.85
CA ALA A 49 0.36 -3.93 2.64
C ALA A 49 0.88 -2.62 2.09
N TYR A 50 2.16 -2.37 2.24
CA TYR A 50 2.76 -1.14 1.74
C TYR A 50 4.01 -1.44 0.95
N VAL A 51 4.17 -0.74 -0.16
CA VAL A 51 5.39 -0.78 -0.96
C VAL A 51 5.80 0.65 -1.27
N ALA A 52 7.05 0.82 -1.62
CA ALA A 52 7.55 2.12 -2.06
C ALA A 52 8.13 1.95 -3.46
N ASP A 53 7.82 2.89 -4.35
CA ASP A 53 8.37 2.82 -5.69
C ASP A 53 9.79 3.39 -5.72
N ALA A 54 10.39 3.41 -6.90
CA ALA A 54 11.78 3.84 -7.03
C ALA A 54 11.98 5.29 -6.65
N ASN A 55 10.93 6.09 -6.71
CA ASN A 55 11.01 7.50 -6.34
C ASN A 55 10.65 7.74 -4.89
N GLY A 56 10.37 6.69 -4.14
CA GLY A 56 10.06 6.83 -2.73
C GLY A 56 8.60 7.09 -2.43
N PHE A 57 7.73 7.04 -3.43
CA PHE A 57 6.30 7.18 -3.18
C PHE A 57 5.78 5.94 -2.50
N LEU A 58 4.99 6.15 -1.47
CA LEU A 58 4.40 5.06 -0.71
C LEU A 58 3.06 4.68 -1.31
N VAL A 59 2.89 3.38 -1.54
CA VAL A 59 1.65 2.86 -2.10
C VAL A 59 1.07 1.86 -1.12
N GLU A 60 -0.18 2.08 -0.74
CA GLU A 60 -0.91 1.16 0.11
C GLU A 60 -1.71 0.22 -0.76
N LEU A 61 -1.52 -1.08 -0.57
CA LEU A 61 -2.31 -2.10 -1.24
C LEU A 61 -3.28 -2.64 -0.21
N CYS A 62 -4.57 -2.56 -0.48
CA CYS A 62 -5.53 -2.97 0.53
C CYS A 62 -6.71 -3.67 -0.12
N SER A 63 -7.29 -4.58 0.64
CA SER A 63 -8.50 -5.25 0.21
C SER A 63 -9.69 -4.32 0.39
N PRO A 64 -10.79 -4.57 -0.34
CA PRO A 64 -11.96 -3.72 -0.17
C PRO A 64 -12.54 -3.87 1.22
N MET A 65 -13.15 -2.81 1.67
CA MET A 65 -13.97 -2.88 2.87
C MET A 65 -15.28 -3.52 2.52
N SER A 66 -15.67 -4.53 3.23
CA SER A 66 -16.94 -5.18 2.89
C SER A 66 -17.84 -5.29 4.10
#